data_185deb85ea29ce3e215c7a262c8fd46c
#
_entry.id   185deb85ea29ce3e215c7a262c8fd46c
#
_cell.length_a   1.000
_cell.length_b   1.000
_cell.length_c   1.000
_cell.angle_alpha   90.00
_cell.angle_beta   90.00
_cell.angle_gamma   90.00
#
_symmetry.space_group_name_H-M   'P 1'
#
loop_
_entity.id
_entity.type
_entity.pdbx_description
1 polymer ?
#
loop_
_entity_poly.entity_id
_entity_poly.type
_entity_poly.pdbx_seq_one_letter_code
_entity_poly.pdbx_strand_id
1 'polypeptide(L)'
;KRLGRGSGTDRGGTSTRGHKGQKARAGNGKPKPGFEGGQTPLTRLIPKRGFTNPHKQHFAPLNLDRLQFWIDQGRIDASKPITARELYESRCVHRVRDGVKLLADGKEHLRTPVNLVVSRASHAAIAAVEQAGGSIVCRYYNATSLRALVMPHKWLAKNEPLPHFADPVSQSDLLWYSSPNNRGYLALRDRVAATTPSSPTSSNSSS
;
A
#
# COMPACT_ATOMS: atom_id res chain seq x y z
N LYS A 1 16.23 26.99 26.72
CA LYS A 1 16.65 27.18 28.12
C LYS A 1 17.10 25.85 28.73
N ARG A 2 18.25 25.81 29.42
CA ARG A 2 18.75 24.62 30.12
C ARG A 2 18.16 24.57 31.52
N LEU A 3 17.61 23.41 31.92
CA LEU A 3 17.05 23.21 33.26
C LEU A 3 18.13 23.20 34.35
N GLY A 4 17.81 23.67 35.56
CA GLY A 4 18.68 23.60 36.72
C GLY A 4 19.94 24.47 36.65
N ARG A 5 19.86 25.67 36.07
CA ARG A 5 21.01 26.58 35.92
C ARG A 5 20.82 27.94 36.63
N GLY A 6 20.26 27.89 37.82
CA GLY A 6 20.13 29.06 38.70
C GLY A 6 18.74 29.71 38.67
N SER A 7 18.45 30.48 39.69
CA SER A 7 17.16 31.11 39.93
C SER A 7 16.74 32.11 38.85
N GLY A 8 17.69 32.80 38.24
CA GLY A 8 17.44 33.80 37.20
C GLY A 8 16.94 33.19 35.84
N THR A 9 16.84 31.88 35.73
CA THR A 9 16.41 31.19 34.50
C THR A 9 14.94 30.77 34.51
N ASP A 10 14.14 31.14 35.50
CA ASP A 10 12.74 30.69 35.76
C ASP A 10 12.60 29.18 35.95
N ARG A 11 13.60 28.40 35.64
CA ARG A 11 13.60 26.93 35.70
C ARG A 11 14.79 26.38 36.51
N GLY A 12 15.42 27.23 37.34
CA GLY A 12 16.61 26.86 38.07
C GLY A 12 16.35 26.19 39.41
N GLY A 13 15.29 26.57 40.12
CA GLY A 13 15.03 26.09 41.49
C GLY A 13 14.60 24.61 41.53
N THR A 14 13.53 24.25 40.81
CA THR A 14 12.96 22.90 40.85
C THR A 14 13.09 22.13 39.53
N SER A 15 13.71 22.73 38.54
CA SER A 15 13.86 22.15 37.19
C SER A 15 12.54 21.69 36.56
N THR A 16 11.44 22.42 36.80
CA THR A 16 10.07 22.15 36.38
C THR A 16 9.42 20.90 37.00
N ARG A 17 10.01 20.32 38.03
CA ARG A 17 9.46 19.13 38.72
C ARG A 17 8.54 19.48 39.89
N GLY A 18 8.50 20.75 40.33
CA GLY A 18 7.78 21.18 41.52
C GLY A 18 8.47 20.75 42.80
N HIS A 19 7.75 20.88 43.94
CA HIS A 19 8.23 20.56 45.29
C HIS A 19 7.62 19.27 45.79
N LYS A 20 8.40 18.48 46.56
CA LYS A 20 7.96 17.24 47.20
C LYS A 20 7.31 16.25 46.16
N GLY A 21 6.68 15.23 46.60
CA GLY A 21 6.05 14.22 45.75
C GLY A 21 7.02 13.27 45.04
N GLN A 22 6.50 12.14 44.62
CA GLN A 22 7.25 11.05 44.02
C GLN A 22 7.94 11.45 42.70
N LYS A 23 7.26 12.27 41.88
CA LYS A 23 7.79 12.69 40.56
C LYS A 23 8.93 13.72 40.64
N ALA A 24 9.05 14.45 41.77
CA ALA A 24 10.10 15.47 41.96
C ALA A 24 11.43 14.88 42.48
N ARG A 25 11.40 13.70 43.09
CA ARG A 25 12.58 13.07 43.69
C ARG A 25 13.52 12.50 42.60
N ALA A 26 14.79 12.38 42.95
CA ALA A 26 15.80 11.73 42.10
C ALA A 26 15.57 10.20 42.04
N GLY A 27 16.08 9.55 41.01
CA GLY A 27 16.04 8.12 40.86
C GLY A 27 14.78 7.57 40.18
N ASN A 28 14.52 6.27 40.31
CA ASN A 28 13.55 5.48 39.57
C ASN A 28 12.14 5.47 40.20
N GLY A 29 11.86 6.38 41.12
CA GLY A 29 10.61 6.44 41.89
C GLY A 29 9.35 6.86 41.13
N LYS A 30 9.38 6.98 39.80
CA LYS A 30 8.18 7.33 39.02
C LYS A 30 7.28 6.11 38.83
N PRO A 31 5.97 6.23 39.05
CA PRO A 31 5.06 5.15 38.74
C PRO A 31 5.14 4.81 37.24
N LYS A 32 5.10 3.53 36.93
CA LYS A 32 5.07 3.07 35.53
C LYS A 32 3.72 3.47 34.91
N PRO A 33 3.67 3.78 33.60
CA PRO A 33 2.40 3.98 32.90
C PRO A 33 1.46 2.79 33.14
N GLY A 34 0.19 3.10 33.49
CA GLY A 34 -0.81 2.07 33.81
C GLY A 34 -0.81 1.57 35.26
N PHE A 35 0.00 2.16 36.17
CA PHE A 35 -0.08 1.87 37.60
C PHE A 35 -1.30 2.60 38.22
N GLU A 36 -2.16 1.86 38.90
CA GLU A 36 -3.44 2.31 39.46
C GLU A 36 -3.46 2.27 40.99
N GLY A 37 -2.34 2.65 41.65
CA GLY A 37 -2.28 2.84 43.10
C GLY A 37 -2.42 1.54 43.94
N GLY A 38 -2.18 0.36 43.36
CA GLY A 38 -2.33 -0.94 44.03
C GLY A 38 -3.61 -1.69 43.67
N GLN A 39 -4.59 -1.00 43.06
CA GLN A 39 -5.76 -1.64 42.42
C GLN A 39 -5.32 -2.46 41.21
N THR A 40 -6.03 -3.53 40.88
CA THR A 40 -5.76 -4.32 39.66
C THR A 40 -5.85 -3.43 38.44
N PRO A 41 -4.74 -3.21 37.69
CA PRO A 41 -4.75 -2.36 36.52
C PRO A 41 -5.74 -2.86 35.46
N LEU A 42 -6.37 -1.95 34.73
CA LEU A 42 -7.34 -2.27 33.69
C LEU A 42 -6.76 -3.26 32.65
N THR A 43 -5.48 -3.15 32.33
CA THR A 43 -4.77 -4.04 31.42
C THR A 43 -4.65 -5.49 31.91
N ARG A 44 -4.81 -5.72 33.24
CA ARG A 44 -4.85 -7.06 33.85
C ARG A 44 -6.28 -7.53 34.11
N LEU A 45 -7.19 -6.59 34.32
CA LEU A 45 -8.60 -6.88 34.55
C LEU A 45 -9.26 -7.42 33.26
N ILE A 46 -8.90 -6.84 32.11
CA ILE A 46 -9.40 -7.28 30.81
C ILE A 46 -8.46 -8.35 30.23
N PRO A 47 -8.96 -9.53 29.84
CA PRO A 47 -8.13 -10.58 29.26
C PRO A 47 -7.54 -10.13 27.93
N LYS A 48 -6.31 -10.55 27.64
CA LYS A 48 -5.69 -10.38 26.33
C LYS A 48 -6.49 -11.19 25.30
N ARG A 49 -6.84 -10.59 24.19
CA ARG A 49 -7.63 -11.23 23.15
C ARG A 49 -7.03 -10.98 21.77
N GLY A 50 -7.08 -12.03 20.93
CA GLY A 50 -6.64 -11.95 19.54
C GLY A 50 -5.12 -12.01 19.35
N PHE A 51 -4.74 -11.91 18.10
CA PHE A 51 -3.35 -11.92 17.66
C PHE A 51 -3.19 -11.01 16.42
N THR A 52 -1.97 -10.63 16.11
CA THR A 52 -1.66 -9.91 14.87
C THR A 52 -1.26 -10.92 13.80
N ASN A 53 -2.00 -10.97 12.68
CA ASN A 53 -1.68 -11.85 11.56
C ASN A 53 -0.36 -11.38 10.88
N PRO A 54 0.73 -12.16 10.93
CA PRO A 54 2.01 -11.81 10.33
C PRO A 54 1.97 -11.84 8.79
N HIS A 55 1.02 -12.57 8.20
CA HIS A 55 0.85 -12.73 6.74
C HIS A 55 -0.14 -11.71 6.14
N LYS A 56 -0.56 -10.70 6.92
CA LYS A 56 -1.46 -9.66 6.43
C LYS A 56 -0.79 -8.84 5.34
N GLN A 57 -1.39 -8.81 4.16
CA GLN A 57 -0.95 -7.94 3.06
C GLN A 57 -1.24 -6.47 3.37
N HIS A 58 -0.24 -5.62 3.17
CA HIS A 58 -0.31 -4.18 3.39
C HIS A 58 -0.19 -3.42 2.07
N PHE A 59 -1.32 -3.16 1.43
CA PHE A 59 -1.35 -2.34 0.22
C PHE A 59 -1.23 -0.85 0.57
N ALA A 60 -0.50 -0.11 -0.28
CA ALA A 60 -0.44 1.34 -0.20
C ALA A 60 -1.75 1.93 -0.75
N PRO A 61 -2.52 2.69 0.05
CA PRO A 61 -3.74 3.32 -0.44
C PRO A 61 -3.41 4.47 -1.39
N LEU A 62 -4.16 4.56 -2.48
CA LEU A 62 -4.14 5.66 -3.44
C LEU A 62 -5.58 6.11 -3.68
N ASN A 63 -5.88 7.37 -3.37
CA ASN A 63 -7.17 7.99 -3.59
C ASN A 63 -7.21 8.68 -4.96
N LEU A 64 -8.40 8.79 -5.56
CA LEU A 64 -8.58 9.38 -6.88
C LEU A 64 -8.30 10.89 -6.91
N ASP A 65 -8.65 11.62 -5.84
CA ASP A 65 -8.34 13.04 -5.69
C ASP A 65 -6.82 13.29 -5.73
N ARG A 66 -6.06 12.47 -5.01
CA ARG A 66 -4.61 12.56 -5.01
C ARG A 66 -4.01 12.25 -6.38
N LEU A 67 -4.54 11.25 -7.08
CA LEU A 67 -4.10 10.92 -8.43
C LEU A 67 -4.35 12.08 -9.38
N GLN A 68 -5.56 12.65 -9.39
CA GLN A 68 -5.90 13.81 -10.23
C GLN A 68 -5.01 15.02 -9.93
N PHE A 69 -4.77 15.31 -8.64
CA PHE A 69 -3.88 16.41 -8.25
C PHE A 69 -2.45 16.24 -8.80
N TRP A 70 -1.90 15.00 -8.81
CA TRP A 70 -0.57 14.73 -9.38
C TRP A 70 -0.53 14.83 -10.91
N ILE A 71 -1.63 14.50 -11.58
CA ILE A 71 -1.79 14.69 -13.03
C ILE A 71 -1.85 16.19 -13.35
N ASP A 72 -2.66 16.96 -12.62
CA ASP A 72 -2.79 18.41 -12.79
C ASP A 72 -1.47 19.16 -12.56
N GLN A 73 -0.62 18.64 -11.66
CA GLN A 73 0.73 19.14 -11.41
C GLN A 73 1.74 18.71 -12.50
N GLY A 74 1.34 17.93 -13.50
CA GLY A 74 2.24 17.43 -14.55
C GLY A 74 3.29 16.42 -14.06
N ARG A 75 3.10 15.82 -12.87
CA ARG A 75 4.03 14.84 -12.32
C ARG A 75 3.77 13.41 -12.78
N ILE A 76 2.56 13.15 -13.23
CA ILE A 76 2.13 11.87 -13.80
C ILE A 76 1.56 12.14 -15.18
N ASP A 77 2.06 11.41 -16.17
CA ASP A 77 1.60 11.49 -17.55
C ASP A 77 0.40 10.53 -17.72
N ALA A 78 -0.79 11.08 -17.94
CA ALA A 78 -2.02 10.32 -18.09
C ALA A 78 -2.11 9.59 -19.45
N SER A 79 -1.30 9.97 -20.45
CA SER A 79 -1.32 9.35 -21.78
C SER A 79 -0.67 7.96 -21.78
N LYS A 80 0.17 7.69 -20.79
CA LYS A 80 0.84 6.39 -20.60
C LYS A 80 0.14 5.54 -19.54
N PRO A 81 0.28 4.20 -19.60
CA PRO A 81 -0.23 3.35 -18.53
C PRO A 81 0.50 3.64 -17.22
N ILE A 82 -0.26 4.01 -16.20
CA ILE A 82 0.24 4.35 -14.86
C ILE A 82 0.36 3.05 -14.05
N THR A 83 1.60 2.65 -13.77
CA THR A 83 1.91 1.48 -12.95
C THR A 83 2.39 1.91 -11.54
N ALA A 84 2.69 0.93 -10.68
CA ALA A 84 3.27 1.20 -9.37
C ALA A 84 4.63 1.93 -9.44
N ARG A 85 5.33 1.84 -10.57
CA ARG A 85 6.60 2.53 -10.82
C ARG A 85 6.38 4.04 -10.96
N GLU A 86 5.51 4.46 -11.87
CA GLU A 86 5.19 5.88 -12.10
C GLU A 86 4.64 6.55 -10.83
N LEU A 87 3.81 5.81 -10.07
CA LEU A 87 3.29 6.28 -8.77
C LEU A 87 4.39 6.46 -7.72
N TYR A 88 5.41 5.62 -7.74
CA TYR A 88 6.55 5.73 -6.83
C TYR A 88 7.53 6.83 -7.26
N GLU A 89 7.87 6.92 -8.54
CA GLU A 89 8.79 7.92 -9.10
C GLU A 89 8.24 9.35 -8.95
N SER A 90 6.93 9.54 -9.19
CA SER A 90 6.24 10.83 -8.98
C SER A 90 6.08 11.20 -7.50
N ARG A 91 6.38 10.30 -6.56
CA ARG A 91 6.10 10.46 -5.12
C ARG A 91 4.60 10.56 -4.78
N CYS A 92 3.72 10.16 -5.68
CA CYS A 92 2.31 10.00 -5.38
C CYS A 92 2.09 8.94 -4.28
N VAL A 93 2.87 7.85 -4.34
CA VAL A 93 2.95 6.83 -3.30
C VAL A 93 4.38 6.78 -2.76
N HIS A 94 4.56 7.02 -1.47
CA HIS A 94 5.91 7.04 -0.86
C HIS A 94 6.51 5.65 -0.64
N ARG A 95 5.69 4.65 -0.37
CA ARG A 95 6.12 3.26 -0.13
C ARG A 95 5.14 2.30 -0.78
N VAL A 96 5.58 1.63 -1.81
CA VAL A 96 4.86 0.50 -2.40
C VAL A 96 5.24 -0.74 -1.56
N ARG A 97 4.34 -1.16 -0.66
CA ARG A 97 4.55 -2.32 0.23
C ARG A 97 4.30 -3.62 -0.54
N ASP A 98 3.10 -4.21 -0.38
CA ASP A 98 2.68 -5.41 -1.11
C ASP A 98 1.93 -5.06 -2.41
N GLY A 99 1.92 -3.78 -2.76
CA GLY A 99 1.28 -3.23 -3.95
C GLY A 99 0.49 -1.97 -3.66
N VAL A 100 -0.21 -1.46 -4.68
CA VAL A 100 -1.06 -0.27 -4.59
C VAL A 100 -2.52 -0.68 -4.66
N LYS A 101 -3.33 -0.11 -3.76
CA LYS A 101 -4.79 -0.26 -3.74
C LYS A 101 -5.45 1.07 -4.06
N LEU A 102 -6.19 1.12 -5.17
CA LEU A 102 -6.96 2.29 -5.58
C LEU A 102 -8.27 2.38 -4.78
N LEU A 103 -8.56 3.56 -4.25
CA LEU A 103 -9.73 3.89 -3.46
C LEU A 103 -10.50 5.05 -4.11
N ALA A 104 -11.81 5.10 -3.91
CA ALA A 104 -12.72 6.01 -4.61
C ALA A 104 -12.85 7.40 -3.98
N ASP A 105 -12.08 7.71 -2.94
CA ASP A 105 -12.14 9.04 -2.32
C ASP A 105 -11.72 10.10 -3.36
N GLY A 106 -12.54 11.17 -3.46
CA GLY A 106 -12.36 12.19 -4.49
C GLY A 106 -12.80 11.77 -5.90
N LYS A 107 -13.66 10.75 -6.04
CA LYS A 107 -14.18 10.30 -7.36
C LYS A 107 -14.81 11.42 -8.19
N GLU A 108 -15.37 12.44 -7.52
CA GLU A 108 -16.03 13.60 -8.14
C GLU A 108 -15.04 14.55 -8.82
N HIS A 109 -13.77 14.49 -8.41
CA HIS A 109 -12.70 15.34 -8.93
C HIS A 109 -11.94 14.71 -10.10
N LEU A 110 -12.15 13.42 -10.36
CA LEU A 110 -11.49 12.73 -11.47
C LEU A 110 -12.08 13.19 -12.81
N ARG A 111 -11.27 13.91 -13.61
CA ARG A 111 -11.66 14.46 -14.89
C ARG A 111 -10.90 13.85 -16.06
N THR A 112 -9.68 13.40 -15.80
CA THR A 112 -8.78 12.91 -16.84
C THR A 112 -8.97 11.41 -17.05
N PRO A 113 -9.14 10.93 -18.29
CA PRO A 113 -9.12 9.49 -18.57
C PRO A 113 -7.74 8.94 -18.30
N VAL A 114 -7.65 7.88 -17.49
CA VAL A 114 -6.39 7.27 -17.05
C VAL A 114 -6.39 5.78 -17.27
N ASN A 115 -5.25 5.23 -17.69
CA ASN A 115 -5.02 3.81 -17.80
C ASN A 115 -4.18 3.33 -16.62
N LEU A 116 -4.79 2.57 -15.71
CA LEU A 116 -4.19 2.17 -14.44
C LEU A 116 -3.89 0.68 -14.39
N VAL A 117 -2.67 0.32 -14.00
CA VAL A 117 -2.29 -1.04 -13.64
C VAL A 117 -1.91 -1.07 -12.18
N VAL A 118 -2.81 -1.54 -11.32
CA VAL A 118 -2.67 -1.54 -9.86
C VAL A 118 -2.81 -2.94 -9.30
N SER A 119 -2.40 -3.16 -8.05
CA SER A 119 -2.53 -4.47 -7.43
C SER A 119 -3.97 -4.79 -7.04
N ARG A 120 -4.70 -3.84 -6.50
CA ARG A 120 -6.14 -3.96 -6.17
C ARG A 120 -6.86 -2.63 -6.35
N ALA A 121 -8.16 -2.68 -6.58
CA ALA A 121 -9.03 -1.50 -6.62
C ALA A 121 -10.36 -1.79 -5.90
N SER A 122 -10.99 -0.75 -5.38
CA SER A 122 -12.37 -0.86 -4.89
C SER A 122 -13.35 -0.75 -6.06
N HIS A 123 -14.52 -1.40 -5.96
CA HIS A 123 -15.54 -1.36 -7.04
C HIS A 123 -15.97 0.07 -7.37
N ALA A 124 -16.12 0.92 -6.35
CA ALA A 124 -16.45 2.34 -6.56
C ALA A 124 -15.34 3.10 -7.32
N ALA A 125 -14.05 2.76 -7.09
CA ALA A 125 -12.95 3.37 -7.83
C ALA A 125 -12.89 2.87 -9.27
N ILE A 126 -13.18 1.59 -9.52
CA ILE A 126 -13.27 1.02 -10.87
C ILE A 126 -14.35 1.77 -11.66
N ALA A 127 -15.56 1.86 -11.09
CA ALA A 127 -16.67 2.56 -11.73
C ALA A 127 -16.35 4.04 -12.03
N ALA A 128 -15.69 4.75 -11.11
CA ALA A 128 -15.32 6.15 -11.30
C ALA A 128 -14.31 6.34 -12.44
N VAL A 129 -13.28 5.49 -12.53
CA VAL A 129 -12.28 5.57 -13.61
C VAL A 129 -12.90 5.21 -14.96
N GLU A 130 -13.77 4.21 -15.03
CA GLU A 130 -14.48 3.84 -16.26
C GLU A 130 -15.47 4.93 -16.71
N GLN A 131 -16.16 5.60 -15.77
CA GLN A 131 -17.01 6.77 -16.06
C GLN A 131 -16.20 7.95 -16.61
N ALA A 132 -14.97 8.15 -16.16
CA ALA A 132 -14.07 9.16 -16.70
C ALA A 132 -13.44 8.77 -18.06
N GLY A 133 -13.81 7.60 -18.62
CA GLY A 133 -13.30 7.11 -19.92
C GLY A 133 -11.93 6.43 -19.82
N GLY A 134 -11.45 6.11 -18.63
CA GLY A 134 -10.21 5.40 -18.38
C GLY A 134 -10.37 3.87 -18.34
N SER A 135 -9.27 3.18 -18.11
CA SER A 135 -9.25 1.72 -17.94
C SER A 135 -8.47 1.31 -16.70
N ILE A 136 -8.89 0.19 -16.07
CA ILE A 136 -8.20 -0.38 -14.92
C ILE A 136 -7.92 -1.86 -15.17
N VAL A 137 -6.70 -2.27 -14.85
CA VAL A 137 -6.30 -3.67 -14.78
C VAL A 137 -5.70 -3.94 -13.40
N CYS A 138 -6.30 -4.88 -12.68
CA CYS A 138 -5.76 -5.35 -11.41
C CYS A 138 -4.83 -6.53 -11.66
N ARG A 139 -3.54 -6.37 -11.32
CA ARG A 139 -2.50 -7.37 -11.54
C ARG A 139 -1.85 -7.81 -10.25
N TYR A 140 -1.64 -9.13 -10.14
CA TYR A 140 -0.90 -9.71 -9.03
C TYR A 140 0.61 -9.45 -9.17
N TYR A 141 1.25 -9.16 -8.07
CA TYR A 141 2.70 -9.06 -7.96
C TYR A 141 3.17 -9.77 -6.69
N ASN A 142 4.17 -10.62 -6.81
CA ASN A 142 4.93 -11.08 -5.66
C ASN A 142 5.96 -10.00 -5.25
N ALA A 143 6.56 -10.14 -4.07
CA ALA A 143 7.50 -9.14 -3.54
C ALA A 143 8.70 -8.88 -4.47
N THR A 144 9.18 -9.91 -5.16
CA THR A 144 10.32 -9.82 -6.10
C THR A 144 9.92 -9.09 -7.38
N SER A 145 8.81 -9.49 -8.03
CA SER A 145 8.33 -8.84 -9.26
C SER A 145 7.91 -7.39 -9.04
N LEU A 146 7.31 -7.09 -7.89
CA LEU A 146 6.96 -5.72 -7.53
C LEU A 146 8.20 -4.84 -7.35
N ARG A 147 9.24 -5.38 -6.70
CA ARG A 147 10.52 -4.68 -6.54
C ARG A 147 11.20 -4.47 -7.90
N ALA A 148 11.16 -5.45 -8.80
CA ALA A 148 11.71 -5.34 -10.14
C ALA A 148 10.97 -4.28 -10.98
N LEU A 149 9.65 -4.21 -10.86
CA LEU A 149 8.85 -3.19 -11.52
C LEU A 149 9.19 -1.78 -11.02
N VAL A 150 9.24 -1.58 -9.70
CA VAL A 150 9.43 -0.26 -9.09
C VAL A 150 10.88 0.21 -9.14
N MET A 151 11.85 -0.71 -9.03
CA MET A 151 13.29 -0.40 -8.97
C MET A 151 14.11 -1.28 -9.90
N PRO A 152 13.91 -1.24 -11.21
CA PRO A 152 14.62 -2.12 -12.16
C PRO A 152 16.14 -1.88 -12.17
N HIS A 153 16.58 -0.67 -11.86
CA HIS A 153 17.99 -0.30 -11.80
C HIS A 153 18.83 -1.19 -10.88
N LYS A 154 18.22 -1.82 -9.86
CA LYS A 154 18.94 -2.72 -8.92
C LYS A 154 19.38 -4.03 -9.57
N TRP A 155 18.63 -4.52 -10.56
CA TRP A 155 18.98 -5.70 -11.35
C TRP A 155 19.94 -5.33 -12.49
N LEU A 156 19.65 -4.21 -13.17
CA LEU A 156 20.49 -3.70 -14.23
C LEU A 156 21.92 -3.39 -13.76
N ALA A 157 22.07 -2.81 -12.55
CA ALA A 157 23.36 -2.54 -11.95
C ALA A 157 24.20 -3.81 -11.65
N LYS A 158 23.56 -4.97 -11.53
CA LYS A 158 24.20 -6.27 -11.31
C LYS A 158 24.34 -7.11 -12.57
N ASN A 159 23.88 -6.59 -13.72
CA ASN A 159 23.75 -7.34 -14.98
C ASN A 159 22.90 -8.62 -14.85
N GLU A 160 21.92 -8.62 -13.90
CA GLU A 160 21.00 -9.72 -13.72
C GLU A 160 19.74 -9.48 -14.58
N PRO A 161 19.13 -10.54 -15.18
CA PRO A 161 17.87 -10.41 -15.90
C PRO A 161 16.74 -10.04 -14.94
N LEU A 162 15.79 -9.25 -15.43
CA LEU A 162 14.59 -8.90 -14.63
C LEU A 162 13.76 -10.17 -14.37
N PRO A 163 13.32 -10.39 -13.13
CA PRO A 163 12.50 -11.55 -12.78
C PRO A 163 11.15 -11.52 -13.50
N HIS A 164 10.70 -12.67 -13.97
CA HIS A 164 9.39 -12.83 -14.57
C HIS A 164 8.28 -12.58 -13.54
N PHE A 165 7.15 -12.14 -14.05
CA PHE A 165 5.95 -11.99 -13.21
C PHE A 165 5.39 -13.38 -12.88
N ALA A 166 5.12 -13.61 -11.60
CA ALA A 166 4.52 -14.83 -11.10
C ALA A 166 2.99 -14.69 -11.02
N ASP A 167 2.29 -15.77 -11.31
CA ASP A 167 0.86 -15.87 -11.04
C ASP A 167 0.60 -16.15 -9.54
N PRO A 168 -0.58 -15.80 -8.99
CA PRO A 168 -0.89 -16.06 -7.61
C PRO A 168 -0.99 -17.57 -7.31
N VAL A 169 -0.42 -17.99 -6.18
CA VAL A 169 -0.48 -19.39 -5.72
C VAL A 169 -1.70 -19.62 -4.82
N SER A 170 -2.12 -18.59 -4.08
CA SER A 170 -3.28 -18.67 -3.19
C SER A 170 -4.59 -18.79 -3.98
N GLN A 171 -5.44 -19.76 -3.63
CA GLN A 171 -6.75 -19.92 -4.24
C GLN A 171 -7.63 -18.66 -4.10
N SER A 172 -7.56 -17.96 -2.98
CA SER A 172 -8.30 -16.71 -2.78
C SER A 172 -7.84 -15.60 -3.72
N ASP A 173 -6.53 -15.49 -3.97
CA ASP A 173 -5.99 -14.51 -4.91
C ASP A 173 -6.28 -14.93 -6.37
N LEU A 174 -6.20 -16.22 -6.70
CA LEU A 174 -6.60 -16.71 -8.02
C LEU A 174 -8.05 -16.33 -8.33
N LEU A 175 -8.99 -16.63 -7.44
CA LEU A 175 -10.40 -16.27 -7.59
C LEU A 175 -10.59 -14.75 -7.71
N TRP A 176 -9.85 -13.97 -6.92
CA TRP A 176 -9.95 -12.51 -6.93
C TRP A 176 -9.48 -11.93 -8.28
N TYR A 177 -8.33 -12.38 -8.80
CA TYR A 177 -7.77 -11.90 -10.07
C TYR A 177 -8.39 -12.52 -11.31
N SER A 178 -9.14 -13.61 -11.19
CA SER A 178 -9.98 -14.19 -12.27
C SER A 178 -11.36 -13.53 -12.36
N SER A 179 -11.74 -12.72 -11.36
CA SER A 179 -13.05 -12.06 -11.37
C SER A 179 -13.07 -10.86 -12.32
N PRO A 180 -14.00 -10.82 -13.28
CA PRO A 180 -14.20 -9.67 -14.17
C PRO A 180 -14.65 -8.41 -13.41
N ASN A 181 -15.38 -8.57 -12.29
CA ASN A 181 -15.83 -7.45 -11.47
C ASN A 181 -14.67 -6.68 -10.84
N ASN A 182 -13.57 -7.37 -10.53
CA ASN A 182 -12.36 -6.78 -9.99
C ASN A 182 -11.40 -6.30 -11.08
N ARG A 183 -11.75 -6.41 -12.36
CA ARG A 183 -10.84 -6.14 -13.49
C ARG A 183 -9.53 -6.90 -13.38
N GLY A 184 -9.59 -8.14 -12.91
CA GLY A 184 -8.43 -9.00 -12.76
C GLY A 184 -7.82 -9.38 -14.11
N TYR A 185 -6.48 -9.37 -14.18
CA TYR A 185 -5.76 -9.64 -15.42
C TYR A 185 -5.93 -11.08 -15.95
N LEU A 186 -6.23 -12.05 -15.08
CA LEU A 186 -6.51 -13.43 -15.49
C LEU A 186 -7.82 -13.54 -16.28
N ALA A 187 -8.88 -12.81 -15.87
CA ALA A 187 -10.12 -12.74 -16.61
C ALA A 187 -9.95 -12.17 -18.03
N LEU A 188 -9.01 -11.23 -18.22
CA LEU A 188 -8.68 -10.70 -19.54
C LEU A 188 -7.91 -11.71 -20.38
N ARG A 189 -6.99 -12.45 -19.78
CA ARG A 189 -6.21 -13.51 -20.45
C ARG A 189 -7.12 -14.61 -20.97
N ASP A 190 -8.10 -15.04 -20.18
CA ASP A 190 -9.05 -16.07 -20.56
C ASP A 190 -9.98 -15.61 -21.71
N ARG A 191 -10.38 -14.33 -21.72
CA ARG A 191 -11.14 -13.74 -22.84
C ARG A 191 -10.32 -13.73 -24.13
N VAL A 192 -9.07 -13.32 -24.09
CA VAL A 192 -8.19 -13.30 -25.26
C VAL A 192 -7.95 -14.73 -25.77
N ALA A 193 -7.72 -15.69 -24.88
CA ALA A 193 -7.56 -17.11 -25.25
C ALA A 193 -8.83 -17.71 -25.91
N ALA A 194 -10.01 -17.32 -25.42
CA ALA A 194 -11.28 -17.74 -25.99
C ALA A 194 -11.61 -17.11 -27.36
N THR A 195 -11.00 -15.95 -27.67
CA THR A 195 -11.23 -15.23 -28.93
C THR A 195 -10.23 -15.63 -30.04
N THR A 196 -9.11 -16.25 -29.69
CA THR A 196 -8.17 -16.82 -30.67
C THR A 196 -8.70 -18.17 -31.17
N PRO A 197 -9.12 -18.30 -32.44
CA PRO A 197 -9.56 -19.61 -32.97
C PRO A 197 -8.36 -20.55 -32.93
N SER A 198 -8.57 -21.76 -32.34
CA SER A 198 -7.59 -22.83 -32.39
C SER A 198 -7.26 -23.12 -33.84
N SER A 199 -6.02 -22.92 -34.25
CA SER A 199 -5.53 -23.34 -35.56
C SER A 199 -5.81 -24.84 -35.73
N PRO A 200 -6.36 -25.26 -36.86
CA PRO A 200 -6.66 -26.69 -37.08
C PRO A 200 -5.36 -27.48 -37.08
N THR A 201 -5.30 -28.46 -36.22
CA THR A 201 -4.22 -29.46 -36.18
C THR A 201 -4.21 -30.15 -37.55
N SER A 202 -3.18 -29.93 -38.34
CA SER A 202 -2.94 -30.66 -39.59
C SER A 202 -2.73 -32.14 -39.25
N SER A 203 -3.76 -32.94 -39.47
CA SER A 203 -3.64 -34.39 -39.50
C SER A 203 -2.82 -34.79 -40.73
N ASN A 204 -1.53 -35.04 -40.52
CA ASN A 204 -0.73 -35.78 -41.51
C ASN A 204 -1.20 -37.23 -41.49
N SER A 205 -2.04 -37.60 -42.47
CA SER A 205 -2.24 -38.97 -42.88
C SER A 205 -1.12 -39.32 -43.83
N SER A 206 -0.13 -40.07 -43.36
CA SER A 206 0.84 -40.80 -44.19
C SER A 206 0.22 -42.11 -44.64
N SER A 207 0.02 -42.23 -45.93
CA SER A 207 -0.12 -43.51 -46.68
C SER A 207 1.24 -44.11 -46.92
#